data_4c608c9403bdc6cd68037d02d9a72d4b
#
_entry.id   4c608c9403bdc6cd68037d02d9a72d4b
#
_cell.length_a   1.000
_cell.length_b   1.000
_cell.length_c   1.000
_cell.angle_alpha   90.00
_cell.angle_beta   90.00
_cell.angle_gamma   90.00
#
_symmetry.space_group_name_H-M   'P 1'
#
loop_
_entity.id
_entity.type
_entity.pdbx_description
1 polymer ?
#
loop_
_entity_poly.entity_id
_entity_poly.type
_entity_poly.pdbx_seq_one_letter_code
_entity_poly.pdbx_strand_id
1 'polypeptide(L)'
;MNEKTVLILGAGLMQKPAFIAAKELGFKTAAVDGNPDAPCAPLADFFKPVDLKDKDGILIFARELNKIQNICAVFTAGTDFSASVSYIAERLGLPSHAYESALNASIKDRMRGCFDAHGVPSPHYRSFKAGDELPHDFDFPVVVKPVDNMGARGCRLARNATELESAFYTAQKNSRTSSVIIEDFIDGEEFSIDALVYNGMMTVTGFAVRHIYFPPYFIETGHTIPCPLGKIDETKRRELIAVFALGVKALGLTHGAAKADIKYSAEGPVIGEIAARLSGGYMSGWTFPYASDLNLTAQGILIAAGMKPCELESRRVPLEFRPPASCINARKPFDLYEVPCVKYSAERAWISIPGRIAGIYGIKEAEIMPFVKNVFSRPVKVGSDVDFPRNNVEKCGNIITRAPSFAEAAEAAENAVSNIFVRLEPRNRRTEDFLACRELPDERGFPPCAFDAFSELDEIDLRGEIAAGESVLSSAQNELRALLKRPQKDWTHLTALDAARKFDEKVPNHPAISKERFWRALFKGGFQAAVYISDTES
;
A
#
# COMPACT_ATOMS: atom_id res chain seq x y z
N MET A 1 -5.42 -36.85 -20.57
CA MET A 1 -6.06 -36.07 -19.50
C MET A 1 -5.86 -34.59 -19.84
N ASN A 2 -6.93 -33.80 -19.89
CA ASN A 2 -6.77 -32.35 -20.13
C ASN A 2 -5.92 -31.75 -19.03
N GLU A 3 -4.93 -30.93 -19.40
CA GLU A 3 -4.07 -30.24 -18.44
C GLU A 3 -4.90 -29.32 -17.56
N LYS A 4 -4.63 -29.33 -16.25
CA LYS A 4 -5.34 -28.49 -15.28
C LYS A 4 -4.97 -27.01 -15.51
N THR A 5 -5.97 -26.12 -15.48
CA THR A 5 -5.81 -24.69 -15.76
C THR A 5 -6.28 -23.87 -14.57
N VAL A 6 -5.50 -22.86 -14.18
CA VAL A 6 -5.89 -21.84 -13.19
C VAL A 6 -6.39 -20.60 -13.94
N LEU A 7 -7.61 -20.16 -13.67
CA LEU A 7 -8.17 -18.90 -14.15
C LEU A 7 -7.77 -17.76 -13.20
N ILE A 8 -6.97 -16.83 -13.66
CA ILE A 8 -6.49 -15.67 -12.89
C ILE A 8 -7.29 -14.43 -13.31
N LEU A 9 -7.94 -13.78 -12.35
CA LEU A 9 -8.65 -12.53 -12.55
C LEU A 9 -7.70 -11.36 -12.34
N GLY A 10 -7.41 -10.66 -13.44
CA GLY A 10 -6.41 -9.60 -13.56
C GLY A 10 -5.12 -10.10 -14.20
N ALA A 11 -4.49 -9.23 -15.00
CA ALA A 11 -3.18 -9.45 -15.63
C ALA A 11 -2.22 -8.27 -15.38
N GLY A 12 -2.46 -7.47 -14.34
CA GLY A 12 -1.55 -6.43 -13.87
C GLY A 12 -0.32 -7.00 -13.16
N LEU A 13 0.65 -6.15 -12.84
CA LEU A 13 1.92 -6.54 -12.20
C LEU A 13 1.72 -7.35 -10.89
N MET A 14 0.70 -7.02 -10.10
CA MET A 14 0.41 -7.72 -8.85
C MET A 14 0.01 -9.17 -9.04
N GLN A 15 -0.42 -9.57 -10.26
CA GLN A 15 -0.73 -10.96 -10.61
C GLN A 15 0.48 -11.77 -11.05
N LYS A 16 1.63 -11.13 -11.35
CA LYS A 16 2.83 -11.83 -11.84
C LYS A 16 3.23 -13.03 -10.97
N PRO A 17 3.23 -12.95 -9.62
CA PRO A 17 3.51 -14.11 -8.77
C PRO A 17 2.53 -15.28 -8.97
N ALA A 18 1.26 -15.00 -9.26
CA ALA A 18 0.25 -16.04 -9.48
C ALA A 18 0.50 -16.81 -10.79
N PHE A 19 0.90 -16.11 -11.87
CA PHE A 19 1.29 -16.78 -13.13
C PHE A 19 2.52 -17.66 -12.95
N ILE A 20 3.55 -17.16 -12.25
CA ILE A 20 4.77 -17.90 -11.98
C ILE A 20 4.46 -19.14 -11.15
N ALA A 21 3.77 -18.95 -10.01
CA ALA A 21 3.42 -20.03 -9.09
C ALA A 21 2.54 -21.11 -9.76
N ALA A 22 1.55 -20.72 -10.57
CA ALA A 22 0.72 -21.68 -11.29
C ALA A 22 1.54 -22.53 -12.25
N LYS A 23 2.46 -21.93 -13.00
CA LYS A 23 3.35 -22.66 -13.93
C LYS A 23 4.35 -23.57 -13.20
N GLU A 24 4.93 -23.13 -12.10
CA GLU A 24 5.81 -23.94 -11.24
C GLU A 24 5.09 -25.16 -10.65
N LEU A 25 3.80 -25.02 -10.35
CA LEU A 25 2.92 -26.11 -9.92
C LEU A 25 2.46 -27.04 -11.07
N GLY A 26 2.86 -26.76 -12.31
CA GLY A 26 2.50 -27.55 -13.48
C GLY A 26 1.10 -27.27 -14.05
N PHE A 27 0.49 -26.13 -13.69
CA PHE A 27 -0.79 -25.72 -14.26
C PHE A 27 -0.59 -24.86 -15.51
N LYS A 28 -1.52 -24.97 -16.45
CA LYS A 28 -1.75 -23.91 -17.44
C LYS A 28 -2.45 -22.71 -16.79
N THR A 29 -2.31 -21.56 -17.42
CA THR A 29 -2.87 -20.31 -16.93
C THR A 29 -3.84 -19.72 -17.93
N ALA A 30 -5.01 -19.37 -17.48
CA ALA A 30 -5.95 -18.50 -18.20
C ALA A 30 -6.07 -17.18 -17.45
N ALA A 31 -6.26 -16.07 -18.16
CA ALA A 31 -6.45 -14.78 -17.52
C ALA A 31 -7.47 -13.92 -18.23
N VAL A 32 -8.09 -13.03 -17.45
CA VAL A 32 -8.95 -11.95 -17.92
C VAL A 32 -8.48 -10.63 -17.32
N ASP A 33 -8.54 -9.55 -18.10
CA ASP A 33 -8.26 -8.18 -17.67
C ASP A 33 -9.00 -7.21 -18.60
N GLY A 34 -9.48 -6.08 -18.09
CA GLY A 34 -10.11 -5.05 -18.92
C GLY A 34 -9.14 -4.36 -19.88
N ASN A 35 -7.83 -4.37 -19.56
CA ASN A 35 -6.79 -3.84 -20.42
C ASN A 35 -6.24 -4.95 -21.34
N PRO A 36 -6.43 -4.87 -22.67
CA PRO A 36 -5.88 -5.87 -23.60
C PRO A 36 -4.35 -5.93 -23.58
N ASP A 37 -3.69 -4.83 -23.21
CA ASP A 37 -2.23 -4.69 -23.11
C ASP A 37 -1.72 -4.84 -21.67
N ALA A 38 -2.45 -5.56 -20.82
CA ALA A 38 -2.05 -5.78 -19.43
C ALA A 38 -0.66 -6.46 -19.36
N PRO A 39 0.26 -6.00 -18.49
CA PRO A 39 1.67 -6.39 -18.51
C PRO A 39 1.92 -7.89 -18.32
N CYS A 40 1.01 -8.60 -17.68
CA CYS A 40 1.10 -10.06 -17.50
C CYS A 40 0.23 -10.86 -18.47
N ALA A 41 -0.52 -10.24 -19.38
CA ALA A 41 -1.29 -10.94 -20.41
C ALA A 41 -0.42 -11.91 -21.24
N PRO A 42 0.84 -11.55 -21.64
CA PRO A 42 1.73 -12.47 -22.36
C PRO A 42 2.19 -13.69 -21.55
N LEU A 43 2.00 -13.69 -20.23
CA LEU A 43 2.33 -14.83 -19.36
C LEU A 43 1.23 -15.90 -19.35
N ALA A 44 0.01 -15.55 -19.74
CA ALA A 44 -1.13 -16.48 -19.79
C ALA A 44 -1.05 -17.38 -21.03
N ASP A 45 -1.42 -18.66 -20.87
CA ASP A 45 -1.62 -19.56 -22.00
C ASP A 45 -2.90 -19.23 -22.77
N PHE A 46 -3.90 -18.66 -22.05
CA PHE A 46 -5.17 -18.17 -22.59
C PHE A 46 -5.49 -16.81 -22.00
N PHE A 47 -5.67 -15.80 -22.83
CA PHE A 47 -6.03 -14.46 -22.38
C PHE A 47 -7.28 -13.96 -23.13
N LYS A 48 -8.18 -13.32 -22.39
CA LYS A 48 -9.35 -12.65 -22.97
C LYS A 48 -9.54 -11.27 -22.33
N PRO A 49 -9.62 -10.18 -23.10
CA PRO A 49 -9.93 -8.86 -22.56
C PRO A 49 -11.40 -8.81 -22.13
N VAL A 50 -11.63 -8.78 -20.81
CA VAL A 50 -12.95 -8.67 -20.18
C VAL A 50 -12.81 -7.78 -18.94
N ASP A 51 -13.69 -6.80 -18.76
CA ASP A 51 -13.71 -6.00 -17.54
C ASP A 51 -13.94 -6.90 -16.32
N LEU A 52 -13.10 -6.79 -15.31
CA LEU A 52 -13.20 -7.60 -14.09
C LEU A 52 -14.49 -7.36 -13.28
N LYS A 53 -15.22 -6.29 -13.58
CA LYS A 53 -16.56 -6.02 -13.04
C LYS A 53 -17.65 -6.83 -13.74
N ASP A 54 -17.42 -7.23 -14.99
CA ASP A 54 -18.34 -8.06 -15.78
C ASP A 54 -18.18 -9.55 -15.41
N LYS A 55 -18.66 -9.90 -14.22
CA LYS A 55 -18.58 -11.28 -13.70
C LYS A 55 -19.30 -12.30 -14.59
N ASP A 56 -20.36 -11.88 -15.31
CA ASP A 56 -21.12 -12.77 -16.18
C ASP A 56 -20.36 -13.02 -17.50
N GLY A 57 -19.73 -11.98 -18.07
CA GLY A 57 -18.82 -12.13 -19.22
C GLY A 57 -17.61 -13.01 -18.91
N ILE A 58 -17.03 -12.88 -17.69
CA ILE A 58 -15.97 -13.77 -17.23
C ILE A 58 -16.46 -15.21 -17.08
N LEU A 59 -17.67 -15.42 -16.52
CA LEU A 59 -18.25 -16.75 -16.36
C LEU A 59 -18.51 -17.43 -17.71
N ILE A 60 -18.99 -16.68 -18.71
CA ILE A 60 -19.16 -17.18 -20.09
C ILE A 60 -17.83 -17.66 -20.63
N PHE A 61 -16.79 -16.82 -20.56
CA PHE A 61 -15.43 -17.21 -21.00
C PHE A 61 -14.93 -18.45 -20.26
N ALA A 62 -15.08 -18.49 -18.93
CA ALA A 62 -14.66 -19.63 -18.14
C ALA A 62 -15.36 -20.93 -18.55
N ARG A 63 -16.69 -20.89 -18.80
CA ARG A 63 -17.45 -22.05 -19.27
C ARG A 63 -17.04 -22.51 -20.67
N GLU A 64 -16.78 -21.58 -21.60
CA GLU A 64 -16.28 -21.90 -22.93
C GLU A 64 -14.92 -22.56 -22.85
N LEU A 65 -14.00 -21.98 -22.11
CA LEU A 65 -12.65 -22.53 -21.92
C LEU A 65 -12.71 -23.90 -21.24
N ASN A 66 -13.58 -24.10 -20.27
CA ASN A 66 -13.70 -25.37 -19.54
C ASN A 66 -14.21 -26.54 -20.41
N LYS A 67 -14.73 -26.28 -21.63
CA LYS A 67 -15.05 -27.34 -22.61
C LYS A 67 -13.80 -27.96 -23.24
N ILE A 68 -12.70 -27.22 -23.30
CA ILE A 68 -11.45 -27.62 -23.97
C ILE A 68 -10.27 -27.74 -23.01
N GLN A 69 -10.35 -27.09 -21.86
CA GLN A 69 -9.38 -27.12 -20.76
C GLN A 69 -10.09 -27.53 -19.47
N ASN A 70 -9.33 -28.02 -18.50
CA ASN A 70 -9.87 -28.36 -17.18
C ASN A 70 -9.57 -27.20 -16.20
N ILE A 71 -10.47 -26.21 -16.08
CA ILE A 71 -10.32 -25.16 -15.06
C ILE A 71 -10.51 -25.80 -13.68
N CYS A 72 -9.44 -25.80 -12.88
CA CYS A 72 -9.41 -26.42 -11.55
C CYS A 72 -9.38 -25.38 -10.41
N ALA A 73 -9.11 -24.11 -10.70
CA ALA A 73 -9.10 -23.03 -9.71
C ALA A 73 -9.45 -21.69 -10.36
N VAL A 74 -10.05 -20.79 -9.60
CA VAL A 74 -10.18 -19.36 -9.91
C VAL A 74 -9.44 -18.59 -8.84
N PHE A 75 -8.58 -17.64 -9.23
CA PHE A 75 -7.66 -16.98 -8.31
C PHE A 75 -7.45 -15.50 -8.62
N THR A 76 -7.13 -14.71 -7.61
CA THR A 76 -6.62 -13.34 -7.74
C THR A 76 -5.71 -12.99 -6.56
N ALA A 77 -4.78 -12.07 -6.78
CA ALA A 77 -3.94 -11.50 -5.72
C ALA A 77 -3.88 -9.98 -5.84
N GLY A 78 -3.97 -9.27 -4.73
CA GLY A 78 -3.75 -7.82 -4.68
C GLY A 78 -4.73 -6.95 -5.47
N THR A 79 -5.88 -7.48 -5.90
CA THR A 79 -6.95 -6.75 -6.60
C THR A 79 -8.29 -6.95 -5.91
N ASP A 80 -9.24 -6.01 -6.12
CA ASP A 80 -10.53 -5.96 -5.43
C ASP A 80 -11.63 -6.76 -6.15
N PHE A 81 -11.29 -7.95 -6.62
CA PHE A 81 -12.20 -8.81 -7.35
C PHE A 81 -12.40 -10.19 -6.71
N SER A 82 -12.17 -10.29 -5.39
CA SER A 82 -12.40 -11.53 -4.64
C SER A 82 -13.85 -12.01 -4.74
N ALA A 83 -14.82 -11.10 -4.73
CA ALA A 83 -16.23 -11.44 -4.95
C ALA A 83 -16.48 -12.04 -6.36
N SER A 84 -15.82 -11.51 -7.41
CA SER A 84 -15.89 -12.08 -8.76
C SER A 84 -15.25 -13.47 -8.81
N VAL A 85 -14.11 -13.67 -8.13
CA VAL A 85 -13.47 -15.00 -7.99
C VAL A 85 -14.45 -16.00 -7.39
N SER A 86 -15.03 -15.67 -6.24
CA SER A 86 -15.98 -16.56 -5.54
C SER A 86 -17.24 -16.81 -6.37
N TYR A 87 -17.77 -15.79 -7.06
CA TYR A 87 -18.92 -15.92 -7.95
C TYR A 87 -18.69 -16.94 -9.06
N ILE A 88 -17.51 -16.89 -9.69
CA ILE A 88 -17.17 -17.79 -10.80
C ILE A 88 -16.84 -19.18 -10.29
N ALA A 89 -16.03 -19.28 -9.22
CA ALA A 89 -15.66 -20.56 -8.62
C ALA A 89 -16.90 -21.36 -8.18
N GLU A 90 -17.83 -20.71 -7.47
CA GLU A 90 -19.08 -21.34 -7.03
C GLU A 90 -19.90 -21.89 -8.20
N ARG A 91 -20.01 -21.13 -9.31
CA ARG A 91 -20.77 -21.55 -10.52
C ARG A 91 -20.08 -22.60 -11.38
N LEU A 92 -18.78 -22.80 -11.16
CA LEU A 92 -18.01 -23.90 -11.75
C LEU A 92 -17.87 -25.11 -10.81
N GLY A 93 -18.43 -25.03 -9.58
CA GLY A 93 -18.30 -26.08 -8.57
C GLY A 93 -16.87 -26.23 -8.02
N LEU A 94 -16.11 -25.12 -8.00
CA LEU A 94 -14.72 -25.09 -7.53
C LEU A 94 -14.63 -24.56 -6.10
N PRO A 95 -13.62 -24.98 -5.31
CA PRO A 95 -13.40 -24.47 -3.98
C PRO A 95 -13.12 -22.96 -3.95
N SER A 96 -13.76 -22.24 -3.05
CA SER A 96 -13.50 -20.83 -2.75
C SER A 96 -14.21 -20.43 -1.45
N HIS A 97 -14.02 -19.19 -0.99
CA HIS A 97 -15.00 -18.57 -0.09
C HIS A 97 -16.36 -18.52 -0.75
N ALA A 98 -17.44 -18.60 0.02
CA ALA A 98 -18.79 -18.38 -0.51
C ALA A 98 -18.92 -16.97 -1.08
N TYR A 99 -19.70 -16.82 -2.16
CA TYR A 99 -19.86 -15.53 -2.84
C TYR A 99 -20.36 -14.42 -1.89
N GLU A 100 -21.37 -14.72 -1.06
CA GLU A 100 -21.88 -13.77 -0.07
C GLU A 100 -20.81 -13.36 0.98
N SER A 101 -19.98 -14.30 1.40
CA SER A 101 -18.86 -14.01 2.32
C SER A 101 -17.81 -13.09 1.68
N ALA A 102 -17.51 -13.31 0.41
CA ALA A 102 -16.60 -12.43 -0.33
C ALA A 102 -17.20 -11.03 -0.58
N LEU A 103 -18.52 -10.93 -0.77
CA LEU A 103 -19.23 -9.64 -0.82
C LEU A 103 -19.17 -8.91 0.52
N ASN A 104 -19.39 -9.62 1.64
CA ASN A 104 -19.25 -9.03 2.98
C ASN A 104 -17.84 -8.45 3.21
N ALA A 105 -16.81 -9.10 2.67
CA ALA A 105 -15.42 -8.62 2.74
C ALA A 105 -15.08 -7.52 1.71
N SER A 106 -15.93 -7.28 0.69
CA SER A 106 -15.67 -6.31 -0.38
C SER A 106 -16.41 -4.99 -0.21
N ILE A 107 -17.50 -4.98 0.56
CA ILE A 107 -18.40 -3.84 0.73
C ILE A 107 -18.36 -3.41 2.20
N LYS A 108 -17.84 -2.20 2.47
CA LYS A 108 -17.48 -1.77 3.82
C LYS A 108 -18.64 -1.71 4.82
N ASP A 109 -19.81 -1.23 4.42
CA ASP A 109 -20.99 -1.19 5.29
C ASP A 109 -21.49 -2.59 5.63
N ARG A 110 -21.47 -3.54 4.68
CA ARG A 110 -21.77 -4.96 4.93
C ARG A 110 -20.75 -5.57 5.89
N MET A 111 -19.47 -5.26 5.71
CA MET A 111 -18.39 -5.71 6.59
C MET A 111 -18.62 -5.24 8.02
N ARG A 112 -18.91 -3.96 8.22
CA ARG A 112 -19.21 -3.38 9.54
C ARG A 112 -20.44 -4.04 10.17
N GLY A 113 -21.52 -4.24 9.41
CA GLY A 113 -22.71 -4.96 9.91
C GLY A 113 -22.41 -6.38 10.35
N CYS A 114 -21.53 -7.10 9.65
CA CYS A 114 -21.08 -8.42 10.09
C CYS A 114 -20.26 -8.35 11.40
N PHE A 115 -19.40 -7.35 11.55
CA PHE A 115 -18.58 -7.16 12.75
C PHE A 115 -19.46 -6.82 13.96
N ASP A 116 -20.39 -5.88 13.82
CA ASP A 116 -21.35 -5.51 14.87
C ASP A 116 -22.18 -6.71 15.34
N ALA A 117 -22.70 -7.50 14.41
CA ALA A 117 -23.52 -8.69 14.71
C ALA A 117 -22.74 -9.77 15.49
N HIS A 118 -21.40 -9.77 15.43
CA HIS A 118 -20.55 -10.77 16.07
C HIS A 118 -19.64 -10.19 17.18
N GLY A 119 -19.79 -8.89 17.52
CA GLY A 119 -18.96 -8.23 18.54
C GLY A 119 -17.48 -8.15 18.19
N VAL A 120 -17.14 -7.99 16.91
CA VAL A 120 -15.75 -7.85 16.45
C VAL A 120 -15.36 -6.37 16.49
N PRO A 121 -14.27 -5.99 17.17
CA PRO A 121 -13.86 -4.61 17.28
C PRO A 121 -13.58 -3.95 15.91
N SER A 122 -14.33 -2.90 15.60
CA SER A 122 -14.21 -2.09 14.39
C SER A 122 -14.64 -0.65 14.69
N PRO A 123 -14.29 0.36 13.86
CA PRO A 123 -14.71 1.74 14.08
C PRO A 123 -16.24 1.87 14.09
N HIS A 124 -16.77 2.77 14.92
CA HIS A 124 -18.16 3.21 14.75
C HIS A 124 -18.33 3.86 13.39
N TYR A 125 -19.49 3.70 12.78
CA TYR A 125 -19.70 4.15 11.41
C TYR A 125 -21.12 4.60 11.13
N ARG A 126 -21.26 5.39 10.08
CA ARG A 126 -22.54 5.75 9.46
C ARG A 126 -22.41 5.61 7.96
N SER A 127 -23.39 4.97 7.30
CA SER A 127 -23.41 4.77 5.85
C SER A 127 -24.46 5.65 5.19
N PHE A 128 -24.10 6.17 4.01
CA PHE A 128 -24.92 7.08 3.21
C PHE A 128 -25.01 6.55 1.78
N LYS A 129 -26.23 6.55 1.22
CA LYS A 129 -26.50 6.20 -0.16
C LYS A 129 -26.52 7.44 -1.05
N ALA A 130 -26.58 7.22 -2.36
CA ALA A 130 -26.78 8.31 -3.30
C ALA A 130 -28.09 9.07 -2.97
N GLY A 131 -27.99 10.39 -2.79
CA GLY A 131 -29.12 11.27 -2.45
C GLY A 131 -29.39 11.48 -0.97
N ASP A 132 -28.71 10.77 -0.07
CA ASP A 132 -28.80 11.06 1.35
C ASP A 132 -28.13 12.41 1.67
N GLU A 133 -28.72 13.16 2.59
CA GLU A 133 -28.14 14.41 3.11
C GLU A 133 -27.00 14.09 4.07
N LEU A 134 -25.94 14.89 4.01
CA LEU A 134 -24.82 14.80 4.95
C LEU A 134 -25.18 15.46 6.28
N PRO A 135 -25.24 14.70 7.38
CA PRO A 135 -25.49 15.29 8.70
C PRO A 135 -24.28 16.10 9.18
N HIS A 136 -24.51 17.02 10.12
CA HIS A 136 -23.48 17.88 10.68
C HIS A 136 -23.05 17.47 12.11
N ASP A 137 -23.59 16.37 12.65
CA ASP A 137 -23.41 15.89 14.02
C ASP A 137 -22.34 14.77 14.08
N PHE A 138 -21.10 15.12 13.76
CA PHE A 138 -19.95 14.21 13.87
C PHE A 138 -18.95 14.69 14.92
N ASP A 139 -18.40 13.74 15.66
CA ASP A 139 -17.23 13.95 16.52
C ASP A 139 -15.96 13.81 15.68
N PHE A 140 -15.23 14.89 15.49
CA PHE A 140 -14.03 14.91 14.66
C PHE A 140 -12.77 14.48 15.45
N PRO A 141 -11.76 13.85 14.80
CA PRO A 141 -11.67 13.58 13.36
C PRO A 141 -12.42 12.32 12.92
N VAL A 142 -12.87 12.30 11.65
CA VAL A 142 -13.53 11.14 11.04
C VAL A 142 -12.82 10.74 9.74
N VAL A 143 -13.00 9.49 9.31
CA VAL A 143 -12.50 8.95 8.03
C VAL A 143 -13.66 8.73 7.08
N VAL A 144 -13.61 9.36 5.92
CA VAL A 144 -14.62 9.28 4.87
C VAL A 144 -14.12 8.37 3.76
N LYS A 145 -14.91 7.37 3.36
CA LYS A 145 -14.51 6.36 2.36
C LYS A 145 -15.66 6.03 1.41
N PRO A 146 -15.37 5.70 0.13
CA PRO A 146 -16.32 4.96 -0.70
C PRO A 146 -16.56 3.57 -0.09
N VAL A 147 -17.79 3.06 -0.10
CA VAL A 147 -18.10 1.73 0.46
C VAL A 147 -17.47 0.58 -0.34
N ASP A 148 -17.19 0.78 -1.63
CA ASP A 148 -16.90 -0.25 -2.63
C ASP A 148 -15.64 0.03 -3.46
N ASN A 149 -14.66 0.78 -2.91
CA ASN A 149 -13.37 1.05 -3.54
C ASN A 149 -12.21 0.68 -2.62
N MET A 150 -11.00 0.56 -3.18
CA MET A 150 -9.77 0.13 -2.50
C MET A 150 -8.58 1.05 -2.81
N GLY A 151 -7.42 0.80 -2.14
CA GLY A 151 -6.16 1.48 -2.39
C GLY A 151 -6.18 2.95 -2.00
N ALA A 152 -6.97 3.31 -1.00
CA ALA A 152 -7.22 4.66 -0.48
C ALA A 152 -7.84 5.64 -1.51
N ARG A 153 -8.38 5.13 -2.64
CA ARG A 153 -9.07 5.99 -3.61
C ARG A 153 -10.33 6.60 -3.00
N GLY A 154 -10.39 7.93 -2.94
CA GLY A 154 -11.49 8.66 -2.33
C GLY A 154 -11.58 8.55 -0.81
N CYS A 155 -10.57 7.98 -0.15
CA CYS A 155 -10.47 7.91 1.31
C CYS A 155 -9.78 9.17 1.84
N ARG A 156 -10.39 9.87 2.81
CA ARG A 156 -9.85 11.09 3.38
C ARG A 156 -10.14 11.21 4.88
N LEU A 157 -9.19 11.78 5.62
CA LEU A 157 -9.40 12.27 6.97
C LEU A 157 -10.11 13.62 6.90
N ALA A 158 -11.14 13.83 7.70
CA ALA A 158 -11.80 15.11 7.91
C ALA A 158 -11.71 15.50 9.39
N ARG A 159 -11.27 16.74 9.66
CA ARG A 159 -11.07 17.29 11.02
C ARG A 159 -12.14 18.29 11.42
N ASN A 160 -12.97 18.67 10.47
CA ASN A 160 -14.04 19.65 10.65
C ASN A 160 -15.13 19.47 9.57
N ALA A 161 -16.23 20.19 9.71
CA ALA A 161 -17.38 20.08 8.80
C ALA A 161 -17.04 20.44 7.33
N THR A 162 -16.17 21.43 7.09
CA THR A 162 -15.78 21.84 5.74
C THR A 162 -14.96 20.75 5.05
N GLU A 163 -13.99 20.15 5.76
CA GLU A 163 -13.21 19.01 5.25
C GLU A 163 -14.12 17.79 5.01
N LEU A 164 -15.10 17.56 5.89
CA LEU A 164 -16.05 16.46 5.78
C LEU A 164 -16.90 16.59 4.51
N GLU A 165 -17.44 17.77 4.21
CA GLU A 165 -18.23 18.01 3.01
C GLU A 165 -17.43 17.71 1.73
N SER A 166 -16.22 18.25 1.62
CA SER A 166 -15.32 17.99 0.49
C SER A 166 -14.96 16.51 0.37
N ALA A 167 -14.65 15.84 1.50
CA ALA A 167 -14.32 14.41 1.55
C ALA A 167 -15.51 13.54 1.13
N PHE A 168 -16.74 13.91 1.57
CA PHE A 168 -17.96 13.18 1.25
C PHE A 168 -18.22 13.16 -0.27
N TYR A 169 -18.20 14.32 -0.93
CA TYR A 169 -18.37 14.41 -2.37
C TYR A 169 -17.27 13.67 -3.13
N THR A 170 -16.04 13.74 -2.64
CA THR A 170 -14.91 13.00 -3.22
C THR A 170 -15.13 11.48 -3.10
N ALA A 171 -15.55 10.99 -1.94
CA ALA A 171 -15.84 9.57 -1.72
C ALA A 171 -17.01 9.10 -2.59
N GLN A 172 -18.08 9.90 -2.68
CA GLN A 172 -19.25 9.61 -3.50
C GLN A 172 -18.89 9.44 -4.98
N LYS A 173 -18.07 10.35 -5.52
CA LYS A 173 -17.56 10.29 -6.90
C LYS A 173 -16.68 9.06 -7.16
N ASN A 174 -15.96 8.57 -6.15
CA ASN A 174 -15.08 7.41 -6.25
C ASN A 174 -15.80 6.09 -5.93
N SER A 175 -17.04 6.11 -5.45
CA SER A 175 -17.84 4.91 -5.23
C SER A 175 -18.52 4.46 -6.52
N ARG A 176 -18.61 3.15 -6.74
CA ARG A 176 -19.33 2.54 -7.86
C ARG A 176 -20.85 2.66 -7.71
N THR A 177 -21.31 2.74 -6.46
CA THR A 177 -22.74 2.87 -6.09
C THR A 177 -23.08 4.26 -5.59
N SER A 178 -22.13 5.21 -5.64
CA SER A 178 -22.25 6.55 -5.03
C SER A 178 -22.57 6.50 -3.53
N SER A 179 -22.20 5.42 -2.85
CA SER A 179 -22.41 5.23 -1.42
C SER A 179 -21.12 5.51 -0.64
N VAL A 180 -21.28 6.13 0.52
CA VAL A 180 -20.17 6.60 1.37
C VAL A 180 -20.32 6.01 2.77
N ILE A 181 -19.21 5.65 3.38
CA ILE A 181 -19.12 5.31 4.80
C ILE A 181 -18.24 6.37 5.51
N ILE A 182 -18.72 6.86 6.64
CA ILE A 182 -18.00 7.75 7.54
C ILE A 182 -17.74 6.98 8.83
N GLU A 183 -16.48 6.92 9.24
CA GLU A 183 -16.02 6.13 10.39
C GLU A 183 -15.25 7.02 11.37
N ASP A 184 -15.30 6.70 12.65
CA ASP A 184 -14.41 7.31 13.64
C ASP A 184 -12.96 7.08 13.25
N PHE A 185 -12.13 8.12 13.41
CA PHE A 185 -10.69 7.95 13.22
C PHE A 185 -10.10 7.19 14.40
N ILE A 186 -9.49 6.06 14.12
CA ILE A 186 -8.79 5.25 15.12
C ILE A 186 -7.31 5.62 15.08
N ASP A 187 -6.79 6.14 16.18
CA ASP A 187 -5.36 6.36 16.36
C ASP A 187 -4.66 5.05 16.77
N GLY A 188 -3.42 4.88 16.38
CA GLY A 188 -2.61 3.71 16.71
C GLY A 188 -1.79 3.18 15.55
N GLU A 189 -0.79 2.37 15.88
CA GLU A 189 0.06 1.68 14.89
C GLU A 189 -0.78 0.76 14.00
N GLU A 190 -0.51 0.77 12.70
CA GLU A 190 -1.25 0.00 11.71
C GLU A 190 -0.43 -1.18 11.19
N PHE A 191 -1.11 -2.32 11.10
CA PHE A 191 -0.53 -3.60 10.68
C PHE A 191 -1.31 -4.19 9.52
N SER A 192 -0.63 -4.95 8.67
CA SER A 192 -1.25 -5.80 7.67
C SER A 192 -0.94 -7.27 7.98
N ILE A 193 -1.99 -8.09 8.02
CA ILE A 193 -1.88 -9.52 8.35
C ILE A 193 -2.51 -10.32 7.22
N ASP A 194 -1.73 -11.24 6.61
CA ASP A 194 -2.24 -12.22 5.65
C ASP A 194 -2.38 -13.59 6.29
N ALA A 195 -3.43 -14.29 5.91
CA ALA A 195 -3.64 -15.68 6.31
C ALA A 195 -4.23 -16.52 5.17
N LEU A 196 -4.00 -17.82 5.24
CA LEU A 196 -4.69 -18.83 4.44
C LEU A 196 -5.63 -19.64 5.34
N VAL A 197 -6.89 -19.73 4.92
CA VAL A 197 -7.96 -20.48 5.62
C VAL A 197 -8.25 -21.75 4.85
N TYR A 198 -8.18 -22.87 5.52
CA TYR A 198 -8.34 -24.18 4.90
C TYR A 198 -8.72 -25.24 5.94
N ASN A 199 -9.80 -25.98 5.71
CA ASN A 199 -10.26 -27.09 6.58
C ASN A 199 -10.35 -26.73 8.08
N GLY A 200 -10.97 -25.60 8.42
CA GLY A 200 -11.13 -25.17 9.81
C GLY A 200 -9.85 -24.60 10.47
N MET A 201 -8.77 -24.53 9.73
CA MET A 201 -7.49 -23.97 10.16
C MET A 201 -7.28 -22.61 9.52
N MET A 202 -6.67 -21.68 10.25
CA MET A 202 -6.23 -20.39 9.75
C MET A 202 -4.72 -20.26 10.03
N THR A 203 -3.93 -20.13 8.99
CA THR A 203 -2.48 -19.98 9.07
C THR A 203 -2.08 -18.58 8.69
N VAL A 204 -1.54 -17.80 9.63
CA VAL A 204 -0.93 -16.48 9.35
C VAL A 204 0.33 -16.69 8.52
N THR A 205 0.40 -16.05 7.36
CA THR A 205 1.51 -16.17 6.41
C THR A 205 2.32 -14.88 6.28
N GLY A 206 1.87 -13.81 6.91
CA GLY A 206 2.56 -12.53 6.95
C GLY A 206 1.98 -11.61 8.02
N PHE A 207 2.85 -10.90 8.74
CA PHE A 207 2.49 -9.89 9.72
C PHE A 207 3.47 -8.72 9.58
N ALA A 208 3.02 -7.63 8.94
CA ALA A 208 3.83 -6.45 8.65
C ALA A 208 3.38 -5.23 9.45
N VAL A 209 4.34 -4.39 9.85
CA VAL A 209 4.05 -3.03 10.26
C VAL A 209 3.97 -2.14 9.02
N ARG A 210 2.94 -1.28 8.96
CA ARG A 210 2.72 -0.36 7.85
C ARG A 210 3.19 1.05 8.21
N HIS A 211 3.74 1.74 7.24
CA HIS A 211 4.10 3.15 7.32
C HIS A 211 3.11 3.95 6.48
N ILE A 212 2.15 4.59 7.15
CA ILE A 212 1.07 5.34 6.51
C ILE A 212 1.29 6.82 6.76
N TYR A 213 1.20 7.62 5.71
CA TYR A 213 1.14 9.05 5.79
C TYR A 213 -0.32 9.53 5.77
N PHE A 214 -0.77 10.22 6.80
CA PHE A 214 -2.19 10.45 7.02
C PHE A 214 -2.79 11.69 6.38
N PRO A 215 -2.23 12.90 6.51
CA PRO A 215 -2.98 14.10 6.08
C PRO A 215 -2.78 14.47 4.62
N PRO A 216 -3.85 14.75 3.88
CA PRO A 216 -5.24 14.35 4.12
C PRO A 216 -5.57 12.96 3.57
N TYR A 217 -4.61 12.29 2.91
CA TYR A 217 -4.73 10.97 2.28
C TYR A 217 -3.97 9.91 3.08
N PHE A 218 -4.47 8.68 3.03
CA PHE A 218 -3.85 7.54 3.69
C PHE A 218 -2.88 6.85 2.73
N ILE A 219 -1.70 7.42 2.56
CA ILE A 219 -0.70 6.89 1.63
C ILE A 219 0.24 5.94 2.37
N GLU A 220 0.27 4.68 1.95
CA GLU A 220 1.27 3.74 2.40
C GLU A 220 2.61 4.06 1.75
N THR A 221 3.54 4.57 2.55
CA THR A 221 4.91 4.89 2.10
C THR A 221 5.85 3.71 2.22
N GLY A 222 5.42 2.66 2.92
CA GLY A 222 6.17 1.43 3.04
C GLY A 222 5.61 0.47 4.08
N HIS A 223 6.21 -0.71 4.17
CA HIS A 223 5.98 -1.68 5.23
C HIS A 223 7.26 -2.47 5.50
N THR A 224 7.27 -3.17 6.64
CA THR A 224 8.39 -4.05 7.02
C THR A 224 7.87 -5.31 7.69
N ILE A 225 8.45 -6.45 7.36
CA ILE A 225 8.12 -7.77 7.91
C ILE A 225 9.40 -8.55 8.30
N PRO A 226 9.34 -9.35 9.38
CA PRO A 226 8.32 -9.35 10.42
C PRO A 226 8.25 -8.02 11.16
N CYS A 227 7.10 -7.71 11.76
CA CYS A 227 6.98 -6.56 12.64
C CYS A 227 7.94 -6.74 13.83
N PRO A 228 8.81 -5.77 14.14
CA PRO A 228 9.79 -5.91 15.21
C PRO A 228 9.12 -5.89 16.59
N LEU A 229 9.62 -6.70 17.52
CA LEU A 229 9.10 -6.79 18.90
C LEU A 229 9.15 -5.45 19.66
N GLY A 230 10.05 -4.53 19.27
CA GLY A 230 10.10 -3.17 19.84
C GLY A 230 8.92 -2.26 19.43
N LYS A 231 8.20 -2.61 18.36
CA LYS A 231 6.98 -1.90 17.92
C LYS A 231 5.73 -2.44 18.58
N ILE A 232 5.69 -3.75 18.81
CA ILE A 232 4.57 -4.44 19.44
C ILE A 232 5.09 -5.65 20.24
N ASP A 233 4.60 -5.84 21.46
CA ASP A 233 4.90 -7.03 22.24
C ASP A 233 4.10 -8.25 21.75
N GLU A 234 4.50 -9.44 22.17
CA GLU A 234 3.89 -10.69 21.73
C GLU A 234 2.42 -10.82 22.18
N THR A 235 2.04 -10.22 23.31
CA THR A 235 0.65 -10.22 23.80
C THR A 235 -0.25 -9.46 22.82
N LYS A 236 0.10 -8.20 22.51
CA LYS A 236 -0.63 -7.36 21.57
C LYS A 236 -0.67 -7.98 20.17
N ARG A 237 0.45 -8.59 19.75
CA ARG A 237 0.51 -9.30 18.47
C ARG A 237 -0.51 -10.43 18.39
N ARG A 238 -0.63 -11.24 19.46
CA ARG A 238 -1.61 -12.33 19.54
C ARG A 238 -3.04 -11.81 19.60
N GLU A 239 -3.30 -10.72 20.29
CA GLU A 239 -4.61 -10.08 20.33
C GLU A 239 -5.04 -9.58 18.93
N LEU A 240 -4.13 -8.96 18.15
CA LEU A 240 -4.40 -8.58 16.78
C LEU A 240 -4.77 -9.79 15.90
N ILE A 241 -4.01 -10.87 16.00
CA ILE A 241 -4.29 -12.12 15.25
C ILE A 241 -5.62 -12.74 15.69
N ALA A 242 -5.94 -12.72 16.99
CA ALA A 242 -7.20 -13.24 17.51
C ALA A 242 -8.40 -12.43 16.99
N VAL A 243 -8.33 -11.11 17.01
CA VAL A 243 -9.39 -10.22 16.48
C VAL A 243 -9.51 -10.39 14.96
N PHE A 244 -8.40 -10.54 14.24
CA PHE A 244 -8.44 -10.87 12.81
C PHE A 244 -9.17 -12.20 12.57
N ALA A 245 -8.87 -13.25 13.33
CA ALA A 245 -9.53 -14.55 13.19
C ALA A 245 -11.03 -14.46 13.48
N LEU A 246 -11.45 -13.67 14.49
CA LEU A 246 -12.86 -13.39 14.76
C LEU A 246 -13.54 -12.68 13.59
N GLY A 247 -12.88 -11.67 13.01
CA GLY A 247 -13.38 -10.96 11.84
C GLY A 247 -13.51 -11.85 10.59
N VAL A 248 -12.52 -12.71 10.32
CA VAL A 248 -12.57 -13.72 9.24
C VAL A 248 -13.79 -14.64 9.41
N LYS A 249 -14.05 -15.06 10.65
CA LYS A 249 -15.22 -15.90 10.97
C LYS A 249 -16.54 -15.16 10.82
N ALA A 250 -16.61 -13.92 11.30
CA ALA A 250 -17.79 -13.07 11.21
C ALA A 250 -18.22 -12.81 9.76
N LEU A 251 -17.26 -12.66 8.85
CA LEU A 251 -17.50 -12.51 7.42
C LEU A 251 -17.86 -13.84 6.71
N GLY A 252 -17.69 -14.98 7.38
CA GLY A 252 -17.94 -16.31 6.81
C GLY A 252 -16.82 -16.80 5.87
N LEU A 253 -15.60 -16.29 5.99
CA LEU A 253 -14.47 -16.69 5.15
C LEU A 253 -13.89 -18.01 5.66
N THR A 254 -14.02 -19.09 4.87
CA THR A 254 -13.68 -20.46 5.30
C THR A 254 -12.69 -21.19 4.40
N HIS A 255 -12.45 -20.71 3.16
CA HIS A 255 -11.64 -21.46 2.20
C HIS A 255 -10.92 -20.55 1.19
N GLY A 256 -9.67 -20.21 1.46
CA GLY A 256 -8.85 -19.34 0.63
C GLY A 256 -8.04 -18.33 1.45
N ALA A 257 -7.67 -17.22 0.83
CA ALA A 257 -6.90 -16.17 1.48
C ALA A 257 -7.79 -15.15 2.20
N ALA A 258 -7.30 -14.64 3.33
CA ALA A 258 -7.84 -13.48 4.02
C ALA A 258 -6.71 -12.52 4.39
N LYS A 259 -6.96 -11.21 4.29
CA LYS A 259 -6.01 -10.15 4.62
C LYS A 259 -6.71 -9.12 5.49
N ALA A 260 -6.07 -8.66 6.56
CA ALA A 260 -6.56 -7.56 7.37
C ALA A 260 -5.61 -6.35 7.32
N ASP A 261 -6.21 -5.15 7.31
CA ASP A 261 -5.59 -3.94 7.82
C ASP A 261 -6.20 -3.69 9.20
N ILE A 262 -5.37 -3.67 10.22
CA ILE A 262 -5.77 -3.64 11.62
C ILE A 262 -4.88 -2.71 12.42
N LYS A 263 -5.47 -1.95 13.33
CA LYS A 263 -4.72 -1.05 14.22
C LYS A 263 -4.72 -1.57 15.66
N TYR A 264 -3.69 -1.17 16.39
CA TYR A 264 -3.69 -1.33 17.84
C TYR A 264 -3.85 0.04 18.48
N SER A 265 -5.07 0.35 18.93
CA SER A 265 -5.42 1.59 19.62
C SER A 265 -5.11 1.51 21.11
N ALA A 266 -5.36 2.61 21.84
CA ALA A 266 -5.29 2.63 23.30
C ALA A 266 -6.28 1.63 23.97
N GLU A 267 -7.38 1.30 23.28
CA GLU A 267 -8.43 0.38 23.73
C GLU A 267 -8.21 -1.07 23.26
N GLY A 268 -7.20 -1.31 22.43
CA GLY A 268 -6.87 -2.62 21.88
C GLY A 268 -6.99 -2.69 20.34
N PRO A 269 -7.01 -3.93 19.80
CA PRO A 269 -7.10 -4.16 18.35
C PRO A 269 -8.42 -3.69 17.75
N VAL A 270 -8.36 -2.99 16.60
CA VAL A 270 -9.53 -2.51 15.83
C VAL A 270 -9.33 -2.81 14.35
N ILE A 271 -10.25 -3.57 13.73
CA ILE A 271 -10.17 -3.92 12.31
C ILE A 271 -10.57 -2.73 11.45
N GLY A 272 -9.64 -2.27 10.63
CA GLY A 272 -9.89 -1.29 9.57
C GLY A 272 -10.58 -1.90 8.36
N GLU A 273 -10.09 -3.05 7.86
CA GLU A 273 -10.64 -3.75 6.70
C GLU A 273 -10.18 -5.22 6.68
N ILE A 274 -11.06 -6.12 6.24
CA ILE A 274 -10.68 -7.49 5.85
C ILE A 274 -11.05 -7.71 4.39
N ALA A 275 -10.11 -8.25 3.60
CA ALA A 275 -10.33 -8.64 2.22
C ALA A 275 -10.21 -10.17 2.06
N ALA A 276 -11.07 -10.76 1.25
CA ALA A 276 -11.11 -12.21 0.96
C ALA A 276 -10.09 -12.58 -0.14
N ARG A 277 -8.85 -12.15 0.00
CA ARG A 277 -7.75 -12.33 -0.96
C ARG A 277 -6.39 -12.09 -0.32
N LEU A 278 -5.34 -12.43 -1.05
CA LEU A 278 -3.97 -12.07 -0.69
C LEU A 278 -3.74 -10.55 -0.78
N SER A 279 -2.87 -10.02 0.06
CA SER A 279 -2.52 -8.60 0.06
C SER A 279 -1.90 -8.14 -1.26
N GLY A 280 -2.15 -6.87 -1.58
CA GLY A 280 -1.44 -6.12 -2.61
C GLY A 280 -0.21 -5.41 -2.04
N GLY A 281 0.19 -4.29 -2.68
CA GLY A 281 1.27 -3.44 -2.17
C GLY A 281 2.62 -4.17 -2.07
N TYR A 282 2.85 -5.17 -2.90
CA TYR A 282 4.04 -6.02 -2.91
C TYR A 282 4.21 -6.93 -1.67
N MET A 283 3.19 -7.08 -0.81
CA MET A 283 3.27 -7.94 0.37
C MET A 283 3.24 -9.41 -0.01
N SER A 284 2.11 -9.93 -0.45
CA SER A 284 1.92 -11.38 -0.67
C SER A 284 2.78 -11.96 -1.78
N GLY A 285 3.13 -11.17 -2.80
CA GLY A 285 3.93 -11.63 -3.92
C GLY A 285 5.45 -11.48 -3.72
N TRP A 286 5.89 -10.68 -2.72
CA TRP A 286 7.31 -10.36 -2.56
C TRP A 286 7.76 -10.32 -1.10
N THR A 287 7.35 -9.31 -0.30
CA THR A 287 7.96 -9.13 1.03
C THR A 287 7.65 -10.28 1.99
N PHE A 288 6.44 -10.84 1.97
CA PHE A 288 6.10 -12.01 2.79
C PHE A 288 6.89 -13.26 2.36
N PRO A 289 6.93 -13.66 1.07
CA PRO A 289 7.80 -14.72 0.62
C PRO A 289 9.28 -14.48 0.93
N TYR A 290 9.78 -13.26 0.78
CA TYR A 290 11.18 -12.95 1.09
C TYR A 290 11.51 -13.08 2.57
N ALA A 291 10.55 -12.82 3.45
CA ALA A 291 10.75 -12.96 4.89
C ALA A 291 10.60 -14.41 5.37
N SER A 292 9.63 -15.14 4.84
CA SER A 292 9.29 -16.48 5.31
C SER A 292 9.89 -17.62 4.49
N ASP A 293 10.39 -17.36 3.27
CA ASP A 293 10.77 -18.36 2.26
C ASP A 293 9.61 -19.29 1.84
N LEU A 294 8.34 -18.92 2.13
CA LEU A 294 7.16 -19.63 1.69
C LEU A 294 6.57 -18.96 0.43
N ASN A 295 6.37 -19.72 -0.64
CA ASN A 295 5.57 -19.25 -1.78
C ASN A 295 4.08 -19.31 -1.41
N LEU A 296 3.61 -18.32 -0.64
CA LEU A 296 2.22 -18.29 -0.16
C LEU A 296 1.19 -18.18 -1.29
N THR A 297 1.57 -17.60 -2.43
CA THR A 297 0.71 -17.54 -3.62
C THR A 297 0.48 -18.95 -4.19
N ALA A 298 1.52 -19.78 -4.26
CA ALA A 298 1.41 -21.18 -4.65
C ALA A 298 0.49 -21.96 -3.70
N GLN A 299 0.63 -21.76 -2.39
CA GLN A 299 -0.23 -22.43 -1.41
C GLN A 299 -1.69 -21.98 -1.54
N GLY A 300 -1.93 -20.68 -1.81
CA GLY A 300 -3.27 -20.16 -2.10
C GLY A 300 -3.89 -20.78 -3.36
N ILE A 301 -3.12 -20.96 -4.43
CA ILE A 301 -3.55 -21.63 -5.66
C ILE A 301 -3.88 -23.11 -5.41
N LEU A 302 -3.05 -23.83 -4.63
CA LEU A 302 -3.34 -25.22 -4.26
C LEU A 302 -4.66 -25.34 -3.49
N ILE A 303 -4.91 -24.46 -2.52
CA ILE A 303 -6.19 -24.42 -1.78
C ILE A 303 -7.35 -24.15 -2.75
N ALA A 304 -7.23 -23.16 -3.64
CA ALA A 304 -8.28 -22.87 -4.64
C ALA A 304 -8.52 -24.02 -5.63
N ALA A 305 -7.52 -24.88 -5.85
CA ALA A 305 -7.62 -26.08 -6.67
C ALA A 305 -8.13 -27.33 -5.89
N GLY A 306 -8.51 -27.16 -4.61
CA GLY A 306 -8.91 -28.27 -3.74
C GLY A 306 -7.77 -29.24 -3.41
N MET A 307 -6.53 -28.79 -3.55
CA MET A 307 -5.33 -29.58 -3.30
C MET A 307 -4.72 -29.23 -1.95
N LYS A 308 -4.01 -30.20 -1.38
CA LYS A 308 -3.33 -30.02 -0.08
C LYS A 308 -2.16 -29.04 -0.20
N PRO A 309 -2.09 -27.98 0.61
CA PRO A 309 -0.96 -27.03 0.64
C PRO A 309 0.18 -27.60 1.50
N CYS A 310 0.90 -28.61 0.97
CA CYS A 310 1.84 -29.41 1.75
C CYS A 310 2.99 -28.59 2.36
N GLU A 311 3.52 -27.60 1.64
CA GLU A 311 4.58 -26.74 2.16
C GLU A 311 4.08 -25.85 3.30
N LEU A 312 2.88 -25.27 3.18
CA LEU A 312 2.25 -24.52 4.27
C LEU A 312 2.10 -25.37 5.52
N GLU A 313 1.62 -26.61 5.38
CA GLU A 313 1.40 -27.49 6.52
C GLU A 313 2.71 -27.94 7.18
N SER A 314 3.77 -28.16 6.41
CA SER A 314 5.07 -28.59 6.95
C SER A 314 5.83 -27.48 7.68
N ARG A 315 5.54 -26.21 7.36
CA ARG A 315 6.29 -25.05 7.88
C ARG A 315 5.58 -24.27 8.96
N ARG A 316 4.26 -24.47 9.11
CA ARG A 316 3.48 -23.74 10.12
C ARG A 316 3.71 -24.30 11.52
N VAL A 317 3.67 -23.41 12.51
CA VAL A 317 3.69 -23.73 13.93
C VAL A 317 2.35 -23.35 14.58
N PRO A 318 1.90 -24.08 15.63
CA PRO A 318 0.66 -23.73 16.35
C PRO A 318 0.76 -22.35 16.99
N LEU A 319 -0.36 -21.61 16.95
CA LEU A 319 -0.50 -20.30 17.57
C LEU A 319 -1.65 -20.33 18.58
N GLU A 320 -1.41 -19.81 19.77
CA GLU A 320 -2.43 -19.71 20.81
C GLU A 320 -3.46 -18.62 20.45
N PHE A 321 -4.75 -18.94 20.59
CA PHE A 321 -5.82 -17.95 20.52
C PHE A 321 -5.88 -17.14 21.81
N ARG A 322 -5.53 -15.87 21.73
CA ARG A 322 -5.51 -14.94 22.87
C ARG A 322 -6.27 -13.66 22.51
N PRO A 323 -7.58 -13.64 22.76
CA PRO A 323 -8.39 -12.45 22.47
C PRO A 323 -8.12 -11.33 23.50
N PRO A 324 -8.30 -10.05 23.12
CA PRO A 324 -8.24 -8.93 24.06
C PRO A 324 -9.39 -8.99 25.09
N ALA A 325 -9.29 -8.18 26.14
CA ALA A 325 -10.30 -8.13 27.21
C ALA A 325 -11.71 -7.82 26.68
N SER A 326 -11.83 -6.99 25.65
CA SER A 326 -13.12 -6.68 24.97
C SER A 326 -13.76 -7.90 24.30
N CYS A 327 -13.00 -8.95 23.99
CA CYS A 327 -13.45 -10.19 23.36
C CYS A 327 -13.18 -11.42 24.22
N ILE A 328 -13.03 -11.28 25.54
CA ILE A 328 -12.58 -12.38 26.44
C ILE A 328 -13.51 -13.61 26.38
N ASN A 329 -14.78 -13.42 26.10
CA ASN A 329 -15.78 -14.50 26.00
C ASN A 329 -15.86 -15.11 24.59
N ALA A 330 -15.09 -14.60 23.63
CA ALA A 330 -15.12 -15.11 22.27
C ALA A 330 -14.53 -16.53 22.19
N ARG A 331 -15.23 -17.42 21.49
CA ARG A 331 -14.74 -18.76 21.23
C ARG A 331 -13.71 -18.75 20.11
N LYS A 332 -12.66 -19.56 20.24
CA LYS A 332 -11.67 -19.80 19.18
C LYS A 332 -12.37 -20.21 17.86
N PRO A 333 -12.25 -19.41 16.79
CA PRO A 333 -13.00 -19.65 15.54
C PRO A 333 -12.33 -20.67 14.61
N PHE A 334 -11.01 -20.82 14.68
CA PHE A 334 -10.18 -21.71 13.85
C PHE A 334 -9.04 -22.31 14.69
N ASP A 335 -8.49 -23.42 14.22
CA ASP A 335 -7.16 -23.82 14.67
C ASP A 335 -6.13 -22.86 14.07
N LEU A 336 -5.43 -22.13 14.95
CA LEU A 336 -4.52 -21.07 14.56
C LEU A 336 -3.10 -21.58 14.43
N TYR A 337 -2.46 -21.13 13.35
CA TYR A 337 -1.06 -21.40 13.04
C TYR A 337 -0.41 -20.13 12.47
N GLU A 338 0.92 -20.13 12.43
CA GLU A 338 1.70 -19.14 11.71
C GLU A 338 2.89 -19.77 11.00
N VAL A 339 3.35 -19.14 9.91
CA VAL A 339 4.62 -19.49 9.27
C VAL A 339 5.67 -18.52 9.78
N PRO A 340 6.70 -19.00 10.52
CA PRO A 340 7.76 -18.15 11.03
C PRO A 340 8.56 -17.47 9.91
N CYS A 341 8.92 -16.22 10.11
CA CYS A 341 9.89 -15.54 9.25
C CYS A 341 11.31 -15.97 9.59
N VAL A 342 12.13 -16.13 8.56
CA VAL A 342 13.57 -16.50 8.68
C VAL A 342 14.50 -15.35 8.31
N LYS A 343 13.96 -14.29 7.71
CA LYS A 343 14.62 -13.05 7.30
C LYS A 343 13.68 -11.87 7.51
N TYR A 344 14.19 -10.68 7.24
CA TYR A 344 13.44 -9.44 7.22
C TYR A 344 13.34 -8.90 5.79
N SER A 345 12.19 -8.32 5.46
CA SER A 345 11.96 -7.65 4.19
C SER A 345 11.29 -6.32 4.43
N ALA A 346 11.69 -5.30 3.70
CA ALA A 346 11.08 -3.98 3.74
C ALA A 346 10.69 -3.55 2.32
N GLU A 347 9.60 -2.82 2.24
CA GLU A 347 9.19 -2.08 1.06
C GLU A 347 9.18 -0.59 1.38
N ARG A 348 9.71 0.24 0.47
CA ARG A 348 9.63 1.70 0.54
C ARG A 348 9.23 2.26 -0.82
N ALA A 349 8.31 3.20 -0.80
CA ALA A 349 7.89 3.93 -1.99
C ALA A 349 8.85 5.06 -2.31
N TRP A 350 9.06 5.33 -3.60
CA TRP A 350 9.64 6.60 -4.03
C TRP A 350 8.58 7.43 -4.77
N ILE A 351 8.62 8.72 -4.53
CA ILE A 351 7.61 9.69 -4.98
C ILE A 351 8.30 10.96 -5.51
N SER A 352 7.53 11.87 -6.07
CA SER A 352 8.03 13.14 -6.62
C SER A 352 7.20 14.31 -6.09
N ILE A 353 7.81 15.49 -6.01
CA ILE A 353 7.08 16.75 -5.93
C ILE A 353 6.36 17.03 -7.26
N PRO A 354 5.33 17.90 -7.27
CA PRO A 354 4.58 18.21 -8.49
C PRO A 354 5.48 18.79 -9.59
N GLY A 355 5.26 18.35 -10.84
CA GLY A 355 5.98 18.88 -12.00
C GLY A 355 5.89 17.99 -13.22
N ARG A 356 6.76 18.24 -14.20
CA ARG A 356 6.94 17.41 -15.39
C ARG A 356 8.34 16.81 -15.41
N ILE A 357 8.44 15.52 -15.65
CA ILE A 357 9.70 14.78 -15.55
C ILE A 357 10.64 15.12 -16.71
N ALA A 358 11.80 15.66 -16.41
CA ALA A 358 12.92 15.83 -17.34
C ALA A 358 13.88 14.63 -17.34
N GLY A 359 14.00 13.92 -16.21
CA GLY A 359 14.84 12.72 -16.08
C GLY A 359 14.55 11.94 -14.81
N ILE A 360 14.88 10.65 -14.83
CA ILE A 360 14.83 9.76 -13.65
C ILE A 360 16.22 9.11 -13.52
N TYR A 361 16.84 9.24 -12.37
CA TYR A 361 18.21 8.82 -12.10
C TYR A 361 18.25 7.90 -10.88
N GLY A 362 19.32 7.08 -10.79
CA GLY A 362 19.61 6.25 -9.63
C GLY A 362 18.89 4.89 -9.61
N ILE A 363 18.04 4.55 -10.58
CA ILE A 363 17.31 3.27 -10.61
C ILE A 363 18.29 2.09 -10.72
N LYS A 364 19.22 2.14 -11.69
CA LYS A 364 20.18 1.06 -11.92
C LYS A 364 21.14 0.90 -10.73
N GLU A 365 21.55 2.00 -10.14
CA GLU A 365 22.37 2.03 -8.94
C GLU A 365 21.62 1.40 -7.75
N ALA A 366 20.34 1.72 -7.57
CA ALA A 366 19.51 1.13 -6.53
C ALA A 366 19.33 -0.39 -6.73
N GLU A 367 19.19 -0.87 -7.97
CA GLU A 367 19.02 -2.30 -8.29
C GLU A 367 20.20 -3.18 -7.83
N ILE A 368 21.41 -2.63 -7.80
CA ILE A 368 22.63 -3.36 -7.42
C ILE A 368 23.07 -3.13 -5.97
N MET A 369 22.32 -2.33 -5.20
CA MET A 369 22.66 -2.09 -3.80
C MET A 369 22.50 -3.36 -2.94
N PRO A 370 23.31 -3.53 -1.88
CA PRO A 370 23.19 -4.64 -0.96
C PRO A 370 21.75 -4.78 -0.43
N PHE A 371 21.30 -6.03 -0.34
CA PHE A 371 19.97 -6.41 0.15
C PHE A 371 18.78 -6.00 -0.72
N VAL A 372 18.92 -5.14 -1.73
CA VAL A 372 17.86 -4.82 -2.68
C VAL A 372 17.55 -6.06 -3.52
N LYS A 373 16.27 -6.39 -3.63
CA LYS A 373 15.75 -7.52 -4.41
C LYS A 373 14.98 -7.08 -5.64
N ASN A 374 14.22 -6.00 -5.52
CA ASN A 374 13.46 -5.46 -6.63
C ASN A 374 13.38 -3.93 -6.55
N VAL A 375 13.46 -3.30 -7.70
CA VAL A 375 13.10 -1.91 -7.92
C VAL A 375 11.95 -1.90 -8.94
N PHE A 376 10.80 -1.44 -8.52
CA PHE A 376 9.63 -1.32 -9.39
C PHE A 376 9.39 0.14 -9.74
N SER A 377 9.37 0.43 -11.04
CA SER A 377 8.91 1.71 -11.56
C SER A 377 7.46 1.60 -11.98
N ARG A 378 6.64 2.57 -11.61
CA ARG A 378 5.32 2.77 -12.19
C ARG A 378 5.47 3.32 -13.62
N PRO A 379 4.42 3.45 -14.41
CA PRO A 379 4.53 3.97 -15.77
C PRO A 379 4.80 5.50 -15.80
N VAL A 380 5.75 5.97 -14.97
CA VAL A 380 6.29 7.31 -14.99
C VAL A 380 7.54 7.35 -15.87
N LYS A 381 7.60 8.28 -16.80
CA LYS A 381 8.69 8.43 -17.77
C LYS A 381 8.97 9.90 -18.05
N VAL A 382 10.10 10.18 -18.68
CA VAL A 382 10.42 11.52 -19.17
C VAL A 382 9.24 12.08 -19.99
N GLY A 383 8.86 13.32 -19.73
CA GLY A 383 7.71 14.00 -20.29
C GLY A 383 6.37 13.70 -19.61
N SER A 384 6.31 12.82 -18.62
CA SER A 384 5.09 12.62 -17.82
C SER A 384 4.94 13.72 -16.77
N ASP A 385 3.71 14.12 -16.53
CA ASP A 385 3.37 14.92 -15.35
C ASP A 385 3.32 14.02 -14.11
N VAL A 386 3.83 14.54 -13.00
CA VAL A 386 3.81 13.89 -11.69
C VAL A 386 3.24 14.83 -10.64
N ASP A 387 2.71 14.24 -9.58
CA ASP A 387 2.19 14.96 -8.41
C ASP A 387 2.50 14.15 -7.14
N PHE A 388 2.23 14.73 -5.97
CA PHE A 388 2.16 13.94 -4.77
C PHE A 388 1.03 12.90 -4.90
N PRO A 389 1.25 11.67 -4.41
CA PRO A 389 0.23 10.65 -4.50
C PRO A 389 -1.00 11.00 -3.65
N ARG A 390 -2.19 10.84 -4.22
CA ARG A 390 -3.49 10.97 -3.56
C ARG A 390 -4.15 9.65 -3.23
N ASN A 391 -3.49 8.57 -3.65
CA ASN A 391 -3.85 7.18 -3.34
C ASN A 391 -2.63 6.28 -3.55
N ASN A 392 -2.72 5.02 -3.14
CA ASN A 392 -1.60 4.08 -3.14
C ASN A 392 -1.11 3.66 -4.54
N VAL A 393 -1.80 4.00 -5.62
CA VAL A 393 -1.38 3.67 -6.99
C VAL A 393 -0.68 4.81 -7.73
N GLU A 394 -0.68 6.02 -7.19
CA GLU A 394 -0.04 7.20 -7.80
C GLU A 394 1.43 7.38 -7.41
N LYS A 395 1.99 6.52 -6.57
CA LYS A 395 3.44 6.52 -6.25
C LYS A 395 4.27 6.30 -7.51
N CYS A 396 5.48 6.87 -7.58
CA CYS A 396 6.37 6.71 -8.74
C CYS A 396 6.98 5.32 -8.84
N GLY A 397 7.16 4.65 -7.71
CA GLY A 397 7.65 3.27 -7.68
C GLY A 397 7.87 2.76 -6.27
N ASN A 398 8.45 1.56 -6.16
CA ASN A 398 8.66 0.88 -4.90
C ASN A 398 9.97 0.09 -4.95
N ILE A 399 10.67 0.03 -3.82
CA ILE A 399 11.88 -0.76 -3.60
C ILE A 399 11.59 -1.84 -2.58
N ILE A 400 12.08 -3.05 -2.83
CA ILE A 400 11.93 -4.18 -1.93
C ILE A 400 13.30 -4.72 -1.57
N THR A 401 13.51 -4.96 -0.28
CA THR A 401 14.76 -5.50 0.27
C THR A 401 14.52 -6.82 0.99
N ARG A 402 15.60 -7.58 1.19
CA ARG A 402 15.66 -8.76 2.04
C ARG A 402 17.00 -8.79 2.78
N ALA A 403 16.98 -8.78 4.11
CA ALA A 403 18.18 -8.71 4.93
C ALA A 403 18.12 -9.61 6.17
N PRO A 404 19.24 -9.84 6.87
CA PRO A 404 19.29 -10.64 8.08
C PRO A 404 18.56 -10.01 9.28
N SER A 405 18.45 -8.67 9.34
CA SER A 405 17.81 -7.95 10.45
C SER A 405 16.80 -6.90 9.94
N PHE A 406 15.93 -6.46 10.85
CA PHE A 406 14.98 -5.38 10.60
C PHE A 406 15.67 -4.08 10.18
N ALA A 407 16.72 -3.70 10.93
CA ALA A 407 17.44 -2.46 10.67
C ALA A 407 18.08 -2.47 9.27
N GLU A 408 18.79 -3.55 8.92
CA GLU A 408 19.42 -3.69 7.61
C GLU A 408 18.40 -3.70 6.46
N ALA A 409 17.23 -4.34 6.64
CA ALA A 409 16.19 -4.35 5.62
C ALA A 409 15.59 -2.96 5.39
N ALA A 410 15.27 -2.25 6.47
CA ALA A 410 14.69 -0.91 6.42
C ALA A 410 15.71 0.11 5.86
N GLU A 411 16.93 0.11 6.40
CA GLU A 411 17.99 1.03 5.98
C GLU A 411 18.39 0.83 4.51
N ALA A 412 18.50 -0.42 4.06
CA ALA A 412 18.79 -0.70 2.66
C ALA A 412 17.68 -0.18 1.72
N ALA A 413 16.40 -0.31 2.11
CA ALA A 413 15.29 0.22 1.33
C ALA A 413 15.29 1.76 1.31
N GLU A 414 15.52 2.40 2.45
CA GLU A 414 15.62 3.85 2.59
C GLU A 414 16.80 4.42 1.79
N ASN A 415 17.97 3.81 1.89
CA ASN A 415 19.15 4.20 1.12
C ASN A 415 18.93 4.02 -0.39
N ALA A 416 18.25 2.98 -0.82
CA ALA A 416 17.94 2.78 -2.22
C ALA A 416 16.92 3.81 -2.74
N VAL A 417 15.89 4.17 -1.95
CA VAL A 417 14.98 5.28 -2.27
C VAL A 417 15.73 6.59 -2.39
N SER A 418 16.62 6.89 -1.43
CA SER A 418 17.37 8.13 -1.44
C SER A 418 18.31 8.27 -2.65
N ASN A 419 18.72 7.16 -3.30
CA ASN A 419 19.50 7.20 -4.54
C ASN A 419 18.68 7.56 -5.77
N ILE A 420 17.38 7.24 -5.77
CA ILE A 420 16.51 7.57 -6.91
C ILE A 420 16.04 9.01 -6.76
N PHE A 421 16.20 9.79 -7.82
CA PHE A 421 15.58 11.10 -7.88
C PHE A 421 15.01 11.43 -9.26
N VAL A 422 13.93 12.18 -9.24
CA VAL A 422 13.23 12.65 -10.43
C VAL A 422 13.65 14.11 -10.66
N ARG A 423 14.30 14.40 -11.80
CA ARG A 423 14.61 15.76 -12.23
C ARG A 423 13.40 16.30 -12.97
N LEU A 424 12.98 17.51 -12.65
CA LEU A 424 11.81 18.16 -13.23
C LEU A 424 12.23 19.17 -14.30
N GLU A 425 11.34 19.41 -15.25
CA GLU A 425 11.55 20.48 -16.25
C GLU A 425 11.59 21.83 -15.54
N PRO A 426 12.62 22.67 -15.82
CA PRO A 426 12.74 23.99 -15.20
C PRO A 426 11.58 24.91 -15.63
N ARG A 427 11.26 25.89 -14.80
CA ARG A 427 10.16 26.86 -15.01
C ARG A 427 8.78 26.21 -15.20
N ASN A 428 8.60 25.01 -14.64
CA ASN A 428 7.31 24.32 -14.67
C ASN A 428 6.35 24.96 -13.67
N ARG A 429 5.18 25.42 -14.15
CA ARG A 429 4.19 26.14 -13.33
C ARG A 429 3.74 25.34 -12.12
N ARG A 430 3.53 24.03 -12.25
CA ARG A 430 3.07 23.19 -11.12
C ARG A 430 4.13 23.12 -10.01
N THR A 431 5.40 23.04 -10.37
CA THR A 431 6.51 23.05 -9.42
C THR A 431 6.65 24.42 -8.77
N GLU A 432 6.57 25.52 -9.53
CA GLU A 432 6.62 26.88 -8.99
C GLU A 432 5.43 27.16 -8.05
N ASP A 433 4.22 26.76 -8.42
CA ASP A 433 3.03 26.88 -7.57
C ASP A 433 3.19 26.09 -6.24
N PHE A 434 3.79 24.90 -6.28
CA PHE A 434 4.10 24.12 -5.09
C PHE A 434 5.13 24.82 -4.21
N LEU A 435 6.22 25.31 -4.78
CA LEU A 435 7.29 25.97 -4.02
C LEU A 435 6.84 27.30 -3.42
N ALA A 436 5.94 28.03 -4.09
CA ALA A 436 5.37 29.28 -3.60
C ALA A 436 4.29 29.08 -2.50
N CYS A 437 3.70 27.89 -2.41
CA CYS A 437 2.64 27.59 -1.46
C CYS A 437 3.21 27.43 -0.04
N ARG A 438 2.83 28.35 0.88
CA ARG A 438 3.23 28.29 2.29
C ARG A 438 2.28 27.45 3.14
N GLU A 439 1.01 27.33 2.73
CA GLU A 439 -0.03 26.58 3.40
C GLU A 439 -0.26 25.22 2.72
N LEU A 440 -0.82 24.27 3.48
CA LEU A 440 -1.38 23.03 2.96
C LEU A 440 -2.66 23.35 2.19
N PRO A 441 -2.72 23.20 0.87
CA PRO A 441 -4.01 23.05 0.23
C PRO A 441 -4.47 21.62 0.51
N ASP A 442 -5.60 21.45 1.20
CA ASP A 442 -6.19 20.16 1.57
C ASP A 442 -6.38 19.19 0.39
N GLU A 443 -6.41 19.71 -0.83
CA GLU A 443 -6.60 18.93 -2.04
C GLU A 443 -5.30 18.43 -2.70
N ARG A 444 -4.12 18.91 -2.27
CA ARG A 444 -2.84 18.54 -2.87
C ARG A 444 -2.16 17.33 -2.23
N GLY A 445 -2.73 16.78 -1.16
CA GLY A 445 -2.29 15.52 -0.57
C GLY A 445 -1.03 15.66 0.24
N PHE A 446 -0.07 14.91 0.09
CA PHE A 446 1.17 14.66 0.78
C PHE A 446 1.82 15.91 1.46
N PRO A 447 2.87 15.79 2.31
CA PRO A 447 3.31 16.88 3.17
C PRO A 447 3.51 18.20 2.42
N PRO A 448 3.14 19.33 3.04
CA PRO A 448 3.33 20.65 2.44
C PRO A 448 4.79 20.99 2.31
N CYS A 449 5.59 20.46 3.26
CA CYS A 449 7.02 20.69 3.37
C CYS A 449 7.74 19.37 3.62
N ALA A 450 8.93 19.24 3.07
CA ALA A 450 9.82 18.11 3.33
C ALA A 450 10.31 18.11 4.79
N PHE A 451 10.45 19.30 5.36
CA PHE A 451 10.94 19.47 6.74
C PHE A 451 10.06 20.46 7.52
N ASP A 452 9.72 20.12 8.76
CA ASP A 452 8.82 20.90 9.63
C ASP A 452 9.35 22.31 9.94
N ALA A 453 10.68 22.49 9.91
CA ALA A 453 11.32 23.75 10.16
C ALA A 453 11.16 24.82 9.04
N PHE A 454 10.35 24.55 8.01
CA PHE A 454 10.17 25.46 6.87
C PHE A 454 9.73 26.88 7.30
N SER A 455 8.81 27.02 8.25
CA SER A 455 8.33 28.32 8.75
C SER A 455 9.41 29.08 9.54
N GLU A 456 10.36 28.41 10.17
CA GLU A 456 11.44 29.02 10.94
C GLU A 456 12.48 29.72 10.03
N LEU A 457 12.48 29.41 8.72
CA LEU A 457 13.30 30.13 7.75
C LEU A 457 12.94 31.60 7.61
N ASP A 458 11.73 32.00 8.01
CA ASP A 458 11.30 33.40 7.98
C ASP A 458 12.07 34.28 9.01
N GLU A 459 12.65 33.65 10.03
CA GLU A 459 13.45 34.32 11.07
C GLU A 459 14.96 34.39 10.72
N ILE A 460 15.38 33.76 9.59
CA ILE A 460 16.78 33.65 9.18
C ILE A 460 17.07 34.63 8.03
N ASP A 461 18.19 35.36 8.11
CA ASP A 461 18.64 36.19 7.00
C ASP A 461 19.20 35.34 5.85
N LEU A 462 18.37 35.14 4.84
CA LEU A 462 18.70 34.38 3.64
C LEU A 462 19.00 35.29 2.42
N ARG A 463 19.33 36.56 2.63
CA ARG A 463 19.68 37.49 1.55
C ARG A 463 21.00 37.12 0.88
N GLY A 464 21.12 37.46 -0.40
CA GLY A 464 22.30 37.23 -1.21
C GLY A 464 22.26 35.95 -2.04
N GLU A 465 23.39 35.61 -2.61
CA GLU A 465 23.52 34.47 -3.52
C GLU A 465 24.55 33.46 -2.97
N ILE A 466 24.41 32.22 -3.38
CA ILE A 466 25.41 31.16 -3.34
C ILE A 466 26.15 31.27 -4.67
N ALA A 467 27.45 31.49 -4.64
CA ALA A 467 28.23 31.66 -5.87
C ALA A 467 28.26 30.37 -6.71
N ALA A 468 28.43 30.52 -8.02
CA ALA A 468 28.50 29.36 -8.90
C ALA A 468 29.57 28.35 -8.44
N GLY A 469 29.18 27.10 -8.24
CA GLY A 469 30.04 26.02 -7.76
C GLY A 469 30.51 26.13 -6.30
N GLU A 470 29.99 27.07 -5.51
CA GLU A 470 30.26 27.16 -4.07
C GLU A 470 29.42 26.09 -3.33
N SER A 471 30.03 25.41 -2.34
CA SER A 471 29.23 24.47 -1.50
C SER A 471 28.09 25.19 -0.80
N VAL A 472 26.86 24.68 -0.97
CA VAL A 472 25.68 25.28 -0.32
C VAL A 472 25.79 25.21 1.20
N LEU A 473 26.45 24.18 1.73
CA LEU A 473 26.70 24.06 3.17
C LEU A 473 27.68 25.13 3.70
N SER A 474 28.63 25.57 2.88
CA SER A 474 29.53 26.66 3.25
C SER A 474 28.79 27.98 3.38
N SER A 475 27.74 28.19 2.58
CA SER A 475 26.91 29.39 2.60
C SER A 475 25.93 29.46 3.80
N ALA A 476 25.74 28.34 4.53
CA ALA A 476 24.79 28.24 5.62
C ALA A 476 25.30 28.95 6.90
N GLN A 477 24.49 29.86 7.44
CA GLN A 477 24.74 30.53 8.71
C GLN A 477 24.48 29.62 9.92
N ASN A 478 24.88 30.03 11.13
CA ASN A 478 24.76 29.19 12.32
C ASN A 478 23.31 28.81 12.65
N GLU A 479 22.37 29.71 12.49
CA GLU A 479 20.94 29.49 12.72
C GLU A 479 20.41 28.43 11.75
N LEU A 480 20.71 28.55 10.47
CA LEU A 480 20.35 27.59 9.44
C LEU A 480 21.01 26.22 9.68
N ARG A 481 22.27 26.20 10.11
CA ARG A 481 22.98 24.95 10.46
C ARG A 481 22.33 24.21 11.62
N ALA A 482 21.69 24.92 12.56
CA ALA A 482 20.94 24.30 13.64
C ALA A 482 19.69 23.56 13.09
N LEU A 483 18.96 24.17 12.15
CA LEU A 483 17.81 23.53 11.49
C LEU A 483 18.24 22.31 10.66
N LEU A 484 19.33 22.43 9.91
CA LEU A 484 19.86 21.32 9.09
C LEU A 484 20.23 20.07 9.91
N LYS A 485 20.64 20.24 11.17
CA LYS A 485 21.04 19.12 12.05
C LYS A 485 19.87 18.37 12.67
N ARG A 486 18.62 18.78 12.44
CA ARG A 486 17.44 18.07 12.95
C ARG A 486 17.37 16.66 12.34
N PRO A 487 16.99 15.64 13.13
CA PRO A 487 17.00 14.24 12.69
C PRO A 487 15.82 13.88 11.78
N GLN A 488 14.89 14.80 11.54
CA GLN A 488 13.74 14.57 10.69
C GLN A 488 14.18 14.22 9.27
N LYS A 489 13.60 13.16 8.71
CA LYS A 489 13.78 12.74 7.32
C LYS A 489 12.57 13.14 6.49
N ASP A 490 12.83 13.52 5.24
CA ASP A 490 11.79 13.73 4.23
C ASP A 490 11.26 12.38 3.68
N TRP A 491 10.37 12.44 2.71
CA TRP A 491 9.83 11.26 2.02
C TRP A 491 10.85 10.51 1.14
N THR A 492 12.05 11.05 0.94
CA THR A 492 13.17 10.36 0.29
C THR A 492 14.13 9.75 1.30
N HIS A 493 13.77 9.80 2.58
CA HIS A 493 14.56 9.33 3.73
C HIS A 493 15.89 10.09 3.96
N LEU A 494 16.03 11.29 3.43
CA LEU A 494 17.16 12.20 3.70
C LEU A 494 16.78 13.17 4.82
N THR A 495 17.75 13.49 5.70
CA THR A 495 17.67 14.68 6.55
C THR A 495 17.94 15.94 5.71
N ALA A 496 17.59 17.13 6.22
CA ALA A 496 17.88 18.39 5.53
C ALA A 496 19.40 18.55 5.27
N LEU A 497 20.23 18.12 6.22
CA LEU A 497 21.69 18.12 6.06
C LEU A 497 22.15 17.17 4.95
N ASP A 498 21.59 15.95 4.91
CA ASP A 498 21.95 14.96 3.89
C ASP A 498 21.47 15.38 2.50
N ALA A 499 20.30 16.02 2.41
CA ALA A 499 19.78 16.60 1.16
C ALA A 499 20.72 17.71 0.62
N ALA A 500 21.22 18.58 1.51
CA ALA A 500 22.19 19.62 1.14
C ALA A 500 23.54 19.03 0.72
N ARG A 501 24.07 18.04 1.46
CA ARG A 501 25.30 17.31 1.08
C ARG A 501 25.17 16.64 -0.28
N LYS A 502 24.06 15.96 -0.50
CA LYS A 502 23.77 15.31 -1.77
C LYS A 502 23.69 16.31 -2.92
N PHE A 503 23.20 17.52 -2.67
CA PHE A 503 23.21 18.58 -3.67
C PHE A 503 24.65 18.97 -4.03
N ASP A 504 25.51 19.24 -3.05
CA ASP A 504 26.94 19.55 -3.29
C ASP A 504 27.66 18.44 -4.08
N GLU A 505 27.32 17.16 -3.81
CA GLU A 505 27.91 16.02 -4.51
C GLU A 505 27.40 15.84 -5.95
N LYS A 506 26.11 16.04 -6.17
CA LYS A 506 25.44 15.72 -7.45
C LYS A 506 25.36 16.92 -8.41
N VAL A 507 25.49 18.14 -7.89
CA VAL A 507 25.38 19.40 -8.67
C VAL A 507 26.57 20.33 -8.35
N PRO A 508 27.81 19.85 -8.44
CA PRO A 508 28.97 20.63 -8.01
C PRO A 508 29.24 21.89 -8.86
N ASN A 509 28.69 21.96 -10.08
CA ASN A 509 28.89 23.07 -11.01
C ASN A 509 27.57 23.86 -11.20
N HIS A 510 26.78 24.04 -10.14
CA HIS A 510 25.54 24.81 -10.20
C HIS A 510 25.83 26.30 -10.56
N PRO A 511 24.89 27.03 -11.18
CA PRO A 511 25.01 28.48 -11.38
C PRO A 511 25.01 29.23 -10.05
N ALA A 512 25.16 30.55 -10.07
CA ALA A 512 24.86 31.38 -8.91
C ALA A 512 23.34 31.26 -8.60
N ILE A 513 23.00 31.00 -7.33
CA ILE A 513 21.63 30.70 -6.89
C ILE A 513 21.25 31.62 -5.74
N SER A 514 20.05 32.21 -5.77
CA SER A 514 19.51 32.94 -4.62
C SER A 514 19.47 32.04 -3.37
N LYS A 515 20.12 32.50 -2.26
CA LYS A 515 20.11 31.78 -0.98
C LYS A 515 18.69 31.51 -0.48
N GLU A 516 17.82 32.50 -0.57
CA GLU A 516 16.45 32.38 -0.12
C GLU A 516 15.70 31.32 -0.96
N ARG A 517 15.76 31.38 -2.28
CA ARG A 517 15.09 30.42 -3.15
C ARG A 517 15.60 28.99 -2.92
N PHE A 518 16.92 28.83 -2.81
CA PHE A 518 17.53 27.51 -2.61
C PHE A 518 17.09 26.87 -1.29
N TRP A 519 17.28 27.56 -0.16
CA TRP A 519 16.98 26.98 1.15
C TRP A 519 15.49 26.77 1.37
N ARG A 520 14.64 27.70 0.91
CA ARG A 520 13.19 27.49 0.94
C ARG A 520 12.78 26.30 0.09
N ALA A 521 13.33 26.13 -1.09
CA ALA A 521 13.04 24.98 -1.94
C ALA A 521 13.50 23.67 -1.28
N LEU A 522 14.70 23.62 -0.70
CA LEU A 522 15.20 22.45 0.00
C LEU A 522 14.31 22.06 1.18
N PHE A 523 13.90 23.01 2.01
CA PHE A 523 13.01 22.73 3.13
C PHE A 523 11.56 22.40 2.69
N LYS A 524 11.12 22.94 1.55
CA LYS A 524 9.79 22.68 0.97
C LYS A 524 9.69 21.33 0.27
N GLY A 525 10.68 20.98 -0.54
CA GLY A 525 10.61 19.84 -1.46
C GLY A 525 11.86 18.94 -1.47
N GLY A 526 12.71 19.02 -0.44
CA GLY A 526 13.89 18.18 -0.29
C GLY A 526 14.94 18.42 -1.36
N PHE A 527 15.80 17.43 -1.54
CA PHE A 527 16.86 17.43 -2.56
C PHE A 527 16.33 17.72 -3.98
N GLN A 528 15.16 17.17 -4.32
CA GLN A 528 14.55 17.33 -5.65
C GLN A 528 14.24 18.80 -5.97
N ALA A 529 13.69 19.54 -5.01
CA ALA A 529 13.38 20.95 -5.18
C ALA A 529 14.65 21.83 -5.22
N ALA A 530 15.68 21.48 -4.47
CA ALA A 530 16.99 22.17 -4.53
C ALA A 530 17.60 22.06 -5.94
N VAL A 531 17.58 20.85 -6.54
CA VAL A 531 18.02 20.63 -7.93
C VAL A 531 17.19 21.42 -8.91
N TYR A 532 15.84 21.44 -8.74
CA TYR A 532 14.95 22.20 -9.61
C TYR A 532 15.28 23.69 -9.63
N ILE A 533 15.59 24.29 -8.48
CA ILE A 533 15.99 25.72 -8.42
C ILE A 533 17.29 25.94 -9.20
N SER A 534 18.29 25.09 -9.01
CA SER A 534 19.56 25.17 -9.75
C SER A 534 19.32 25.09 -11.27
N ASP A 535 18.46 24.19 -11.72
CA ASP A 535 18.11 24.03 -13.15
C ASP A 535 17.33 25.22 -13.71
N THR A 536 16.58 25.93 -12.86
CA THR A 536 15.75 27.08 -13.27
C THR A 536 16.60 28.35 -13.42
N GLU A 537 17.69 28.46 -12.66
CA GLU A 537 18.63 29.60 -12.70
C GLU A 537 19.80 29.41 -13.68
N SER A 538 19.88 28.22 -14.31
CA SER A 538 20.82 27.90 -15.39
C SER A 538 20.39 28.55 -16.76
#